data_6c73b5af74192bff2a1a0486c4ac4c66
#
_entry.id   6c73b5af74192bff2a1a0486c4ac4c66
#
_cell.length_a   1.000
_cell.length_b   1.000
_cell.length_c   1.000
_cell.angle_alpha   90.00
_cell.angle_beta   90.00
_cell.angle_gamma   90.00
#
_symmetry.space_group_name_H-M   'P 1'
#
loop_
_entity.id
_entity.type
_entity.pdbx_description
1 polymer ?
#
loop_
_entity_poly.entity_id
_entity_poly.type
_entity_poly.pdbx_seq_one_letter_code
_entity_poly.pdbx_strand_id
1 'polypeptide(L)'
;MLIFNARDPQYKSPIRAVATDEPVHLRLVVSRDMHCSGARLVVTKDGETPVPYGMFWAGMCGTEAEYWELHFAATTPGLYFYHFELDTPWGLHFVRNAGGGKGDFLPDGADFQQTVYDKDFQTPAFLRGGLIYQIFPDRFYNSGAPKTGVPATRVRRNWGEEPFWDEAQMNGLWNNDYFGGDLKGIAEKLPYIAKLGVTAIYLNPIFEAHSNHRYDTGDYEKIDPMLGDTEDLKYLCSQAKKLGIGVILDGVFSHTGRDSKYFNYYGHYPTVGAYNSPDSPYYSWYQFGKDRDDYKSWWGIRLLPEIREEEPSYRDYICGENGILRRWMRCGISGWRLDVADELPDVFLDDLRRAVKSENPDAIIIGEVWEDATTKFAYGQRRRYLLGDQLDSVMNYPFAAAILHFVRYGGGQAFLDAILSI
;
A
#
# COMPACT_ATOMS: atom_id res chain seq x y z
N MET A 1 12.45 34.26 16.50
CA MET A 1 11.86 33.26 17.43
C MET A 1 10.93 32.36 16.64
N LEU A 2 11.00 31.03 16.82
CA LEU A 2 10.11 30.11 16.12
C LEU A 2 8.73 30.13 16.78
N ILE A 3 7.68 30.40 16.00
CA ILE A 3 6.32 30.53 16.51
C ILE A 3 5.62 29.17 16.69
N PHE A 4 5.91 28.21 15.79
CA PHE A 4 5.35 26.85 15.80
C PHE A 4 6.24 25.89 15.02
N ASN A 5 6.26 24.61 15.43
CA ASN A 5 6.88 23.53 14.67
C ASN A 5 6.09 22.22 14.86
N ALA A 6 5.40 21.77 13.82
CA ALA A 6 4.60 20.54 13.86
C ALA A 6 5.44 19.26 14.09
N ARG A 7 6.76 19.33 13.95
CA ARG A 7 7.71 18.21 14.10
C ARG A 7 8.47 18.26 15.44
N ASP A 8 8.13 19.18 16.31
CA ASP A 8 8.78 19.34 17.62
C ASP A 8 7.75 19.12 18.75
N PRO A 9 7.97 18.13 19.63
CA PRO A 9 7.06 17.82 20.74
C PRO A 9 6.79 19.00 21.69
N GLN A 10 7.63 20.04 21.68
CA GLN A 10 7.39 21.25 22.46
C GLN A 10 6.21 22.07 21.94
N TYR A 11 5.91 21.97 20.63
CA TYR A 11 4.83 22.71 19.98
C TYR A 11 3.62 21.84 19.65
N LYS A 12 3.85 20.56 19.32
CA LYS A 12 2.81 19.59 18.96
C LYS A 12 3.08 18.24 19.61
N SER A 13 2.14 17.71 20.37
CA SER A 13 2.28 16.39 21.00
C SER A 13 0.95 15.64 21.02
N PRO A 14 0.91 14.41 20.45
CA PRO A 14 1.96 13.73 19.70
C PRO A 14 2.18 14.33 18.30
N ILE A 15 3.39 14.15 17.75
CA ILE A 15 3.74 14.62 16.37
C ILE A 15 3.26 13.68 15.26
N ARG A 16 2.81 12.48 15.59
CA ARG A 16 2.34 11.41 14.70
C ARG A 16 0.86 11.53 14.32
N ALA A 17 0.39 10.65 13.44
CA ALA A 17 -1.04 10.38 13.31
C ALA A 17 -1.63 9.94 14.66
N VAL A 18 -2.89 10.28 14.91
CA VAL A 18 -3.59 9.99 16.17
C VAL A 18 -4.87 9.20 15.91
N ALA A 19 -5.33 8.50 16.94
CA ALA A 19 -6.64 7.87 16.91
C ALA A 19 -7.77 8.91 17.06
N THR A 20 -8.98 8.56 16.66
CA THR A 20 -10.17 9.34 17.04
C THR A 20 -10.25 9.47 18.57
N ASP A 21 -10.70 10.63 19.05
CA ASP A 21 -10.78 11.02 20.45
C ASP A 21 -9.42 11.16 21.17
N GLU A 22 -8.29 10.90 20.52
CA GLU A 22 -6.96 11.13 21.08
C GLU A 22 -6.59 12.61 21.00
N PRO A 23 -6.31 13.29 22.14
CA PRO A 23 -6.00 14.71 22.12
C PRO A 23 -4.61 14.99 21.57
N VAL A 24 -4.52 16.00 20.72
CA VAL A 24 -3.27 16.61 20.25
C VAL A 24 -3.08 17.93 20.97
N HIS A 25 -2.04 18.05 21.77
CA HIS A 25 -1.63 19.32 22.37
C HIS A 25 -0.94 20.19 21.32
N LEU A 26 -1.40 21.41 21.15
CA LEU A 26 -0.84 22.40 20.24
C LEU A 26 -0.47 23.66 21.03
N ARG A 27 0.75 24.16 20.80
CA ARG A 27 1.33 25.31 21.50
C ARG A 27 1.94 26.28 20.50
N LEU A 28 1.57 27.56 20.62
CA LEU A 28 2.25 28.68 19.96
C LEU A 28 3.19 29.38 20.93
N VAL A 29 4.31 29.91 20.42
CA VAL A 29 5.17 30.85 21.12
C VAL A 29 5.07 32.20 20.39
N VAL A 30 4.38 33.14 21.00
CA VAL A 30 4.09 34.45 20.41
C VAL A 30 4.90 35.53 21.08
N SER A 31 5.58 36.40 20.30
CA SER A 31 6.29 37.55 20.84
C SER A 31 5.30 38.51 21.50
N ARG A 32 5.63 39.06 22.67
CA ARG A 32 4.84 40.07 23.34
C ARG A 32 4.67 41.36 22.53
N ASP A 33 5.64 41.67 21.67
CA ASP A 33 5.57 42.81 20.76
C ASP A 33 4.38 42.68 19.79
N MET A 34 3.84 41.50 19.61
CA MET A 34 2.63 41.25 18.81
C MET A 34 1.36 41.74 19.53
N HIS A 35 1.41 42.00 20.85
CA HIS A 35 0.24 42.39 21.63
C HIS A 35 -0.99 41.52 21.35
N CYS A 36 -0.77 40.18 21.27
CA CYS A 36 -1.77 39.21 20.94
C CYS A 36 -2.90 39.21 21.99
N SER A 37 -4.12 39.51 21.57
CA SER A 37 -5.30 39.55 22.45
C SER A 37 -6.12 38.27 22.39
N GLY A 38 -5.89 37.41 21.39
CA GLY A 38 -6.57 36.15 21.20
C GLY A 38 -5.89 35.30 20.14
N ALA A 39 -5.92 33.97 20.32
CA ALA A 39 -5.44 33.01 19.36
C ALA A 39 -6.49 31.93 19.07
N ARG A 40 -6.56 31.45 17.86
CA ARG A 40 -7.47 30.40 17.44
C ARG A 40 -6.69 29.35 16.60
N LEU A 41 -7.06 28.10 16.80
CA LEU A 41 -6.77 27.01 15.88
C LEU A 41 -7.95 26.91 14.91
N VAL A 42 -7.71 26.99 13.60
CA VAL A 42 -8.73 26.76 12.57
C VAL A 42 -8.45 25.40 11.95
N VAL A 43 -9.40 24.49 12.05
CA VAL A 43 -9.27 23.10 11.56
C VAL A 43 -10.27 22.86 10.44
N THR A 44 -9.79 22.27 9.36
CA THR A 44 -10.58 21.84 8.20
C THR A 44 -10.40 20.35 7.97
N LYS A 45 -11.44 19.56 8.16
CA LYS A 45 -11.43 18.19 7.66
C LYS A 45 -11.51 18.22 6.14
N ASP A 46 -10.76 17.38 5.46
CA ASP A 46 -10.69 17.34 3.98
C ASP A 46 -12.10 17.25 3.38
N GLY A 47 -12.43 18.21 2.50
CA GLY A 47 -13.76 18.34 1.90
C GLY A 47 -14.84 19.02 2.76
N GLU A 48 -14.54 19.44 4.00
CA GLU A 48 -15.48 20.09 4.91
C GLU A 48 -15.15 21.59 5.11
N THR A 49 -16.02 22.30 5.84
CA THR A 49 -15.82 23.71 6.15
C THR A 49 -14.89 23.90 7.34
N PRO A 50 -14.08 24.99 7.38
CA PRO A 50 -13.22 25.31 8.51
C PRO A 50 -14.01 25.53 9.81
N VAL A 51 -13.47 25.04 10.93
CA VAL A 51 -14.03 25.23 12.27
C VAL A 51 -12.96 25.84 13.17
N PRO A 52 -13.23 27.04 13.78
CA PRO A 52 -12.31 27.66 14.69
C PRO A 52 -12.49 27.17 16.14
N TYR A 53 -11.36 26.99 16.84
CA TYR A 53 -11.26 26.62 18.24
C TYR A 53 -10.38 27.63 18.97
N GLY A 54 -10.92 28.24 20.05
CA GLY A 54 -10.17 29.19 20.86
C GLY A 54 -9.00 28.56 21.59
N MET A 55 -7.84 29.19 21.54
CA MET A 55 -6.66 28.82 22.33
C MET A 55 -6.64 29.65 23.66
N PHE A 56 -5.95 29.11 24.66
CA PHE A 56 -5.83 29.71 25.96
C PHE A 56 -4.44 30.26 26.19
N TRP A 57 -4.31 31.42 26.78
CA TRP A 57 -3.04 31.92 27.26
C TRP A 57 -2.53 31.04 28.40
N ALA A 58 -1.35 30.47 28.22
CA ALA A 58 -0.76 29.45 29.13
C ALA A 58 0.45 29.97 29.91
N GLY A 59 0.71 31.26 29.86
CA GLY A 59 1.77 31.90 30.64
C GLY A 59 2.90 32.49 29.78
N MET A 60 3.91 32.94 30.49
CA MET A 60 5.07 33.57 29.86
C MET A 60 6.12 32.56 29.39
N CYS A 61 6.74 32.83 28.25
CA CYS A 61 7.93 32.17 27.75
C CYS A 61 9.14 33.14 27.89
N GLY A 62 9.82 33.09 29.01
CA GLY A 62 10.81 34.11 29.38
C GLY A 62 10.18 35.48 29.59
N THR A 63 10.87 36.54 29.20
CA THR A 63 10.40 37.95 29.34
C THR A 63 9.74 38.50 28.07
N GLU A 64 10.08 37.89 26.91
CA GLU A 64 9.81 38.46 25.59
C GLU A 64 8.71 37.75 24.81
N ALA A 65 8.20 36.62 25.34
CA ALA A 65 7.18 35.84 24.64
C ALA A 65 6.15 35.25 25.60
N GLU A 66 5.09 34.71 25.03
CA GLU A 66 4.00 34.05 25.75
C GLU A 66 3.52 32.80 25.02
N TYR A 67 2.93 31.86 25.79
CA TYR A 67 2.36 30.62 25.28
C TYR A 67 0.85 30.75 25.08
N TRP A 68 0.40 30.26 23.92
CA TRP A 68 -1.01 30.00 23.65
C TRP A 68 -1.19 28.52 23.37
N GLU A 69 -2.12 27.86 24.05
CA GLU A 69 -2.26 26.40 24.01
C GLU A 69 -3.70 25.95 23.80
N LEU A 70 -3.82 24.75 23.26
CA LEU A 70 -5.09 24.05 23.05
C LEU A 70 -4.85 22.55 22.99
N HIS A 71 -5.82 21.75 23.45
CA HIS A 71 -5.95 20.33 23.14
C HIS A 71 -7.05 20.13 22.14
N PHE A 72 -6.72 19.63 20.96
CA PHE A 72 -7.66 19.30 19.90
C PHE A 72 -7.82 17.79 19.81
N ALA A 73 -9.05 17.28 19.72
CA ALA A 73 -9.35 15.88 19.44
C ALA A 73 -10.43 15.79 18.37
N ALA A 74 -10.17 15.04 17.30
CA ALA A 74 -11.16 14.76 16.26
C ALA A 74 -11.94 13.49 16.61
N THR A 75 -13.26 13.53 16.40
CA THR A 75 -14.17 12.41 16.71
C THR A 75 -14.39 11.46 15.54
N THR A 76 -13.95 11.82 14.34
CA THR A 76 -14.12 11.01 13.13
C THR A 76 -12.78 10.80 12.41
N PRO A 77 -12.53 9.63 11.82
CA PRO A 77 -11.34 9.41 11.01
C PRO A 77 -11.31 10.36 9.81
N GLY A 78 -10.12 10.75 9.38
CA GLY A 78 -9.94 11.61 8.22
C GLY A 78 -8.59 12.30 8.17
N LEU A 79 -8.41 13.03 7.09
CA LEU A 79 -7.31 13.95 6.91
C LEU A 79 -7.79 15.35 7.34
N TYR A 80 -7.06 15.95 8.25
CA TYR A 80 -7.35 17.27 8.79
C TYR A 80 -6.22 18.22 8.42
N PHE A 81 -6.57 19.43 8.04
CA PHE A 81 -5.65 20.54 7.81
C PHE A 81 -5.92 21.62 8.85
N TYR A 82 -4.88 22.29 9.31
CA TYR A 82 -5.05 23.34 10.31
C TYR A 82 -4.02 24.46 10.15
N HIS A 83 -4.41 25.65 10.56
CA HIS A 83 -3.56 26.81 10.77
C HIS A 83 -3.98 27.55 12.04
N PHE A 84 -3.21 28.58 12.39
CA PHE A 84 -3.56 29.41 13.53
C PHE A 84 -3.83 30.82 13.10
N GLU A 85 -4.72 31.48 13.84
CA GLU A 85 -5.07 32.88 13.69
C GLU A 85 -4.78 33.62 15.00
N LEU A 86 -4.13 34.78 14.91
CA LEU A 86 -3.83 35.66 16.06
C LEU A 86 -4.50 37.01 15.89
N ASP A 87 -5.25 37.43 16.88
CA ASP A 87 -5.83 38.77 16.97
C ASP A 87 -4.80 39.73 17.55
N THR A 88 -4.41 40.75 16.80
CA THR A 88 -3.44 41.76 17.21
C THR A 88 -4.01 43.17 16.97
N PRO A 89 -3.42 44.24 17.55
CA PRO A 89 -3.80 45.63 17.23
C PRO A 89 -3.64 45.99 15.75
N TRP A 90 -2.85 45.24 14.98
CA TRP A 90 -2.63 45.49 13.56
C TRP A 90 -3.50 44.62 12.66
N GLY A 91 -4.45 43.90 13.25
CA GLY A 91 -5.35 42.99 12.53
C GLY A 91 -5.09 41.53 12.79
N LEU A 92 -5.72 40.70 11.96
CA LEU A 92 -5.63 39.26 12.02
C LEU A 92 -4.35 38.76 11.32
N HIS A 93 -3.57 37.95 12.01
CA HIS A 93 -2.38 37.28 11.46
C HIS A 93 -2.57 35.79 11.38
N PHE A 94 -2.10 35.19 10.31
CA PHE A 94 -2.19 33.76 10.06
C PHE A 94 -0.84 33.10 10.25
N VAL A 95 -0.78 32.00 11.01
CA VAL A 95 0.41 31.16 11.14
C VAL A 95 0.18 29.90 10.36
N ARG A 96 0.90 29.72 9.26
CA ARG A 96 0.80 28.61 8.33
C ARG A 96 2.12 27.89 8.16
N ASN A 97 2.11 26.74 7.48
CA ASN A 97 3.29 25.93 7.25
C ASN A 97 4.21 26.58 6.18
N ALA A 98 5.33 27.12 6.63
CA ALA A 98 6.36 27.69 5.77
C ALA A 98 7.32 26.63 5.17
N GLY A 99 7.01 25.35 5.36
CA GLY A 99 7.84 24.23 4.93
C GLY A 99 8.49 23.50 6.11
N GLY A 100 8.67 22.19 5.96
CA GLY A 100 9.28 21.35 6.99
C GLY A 100 8.54 21.33 8.34
N GLY A 101 7.26 21.64 8.36
CA GLY A 101 6.45 21.70 9.58
C GLY A 101 6.63 22.98 10.41
N LYS A 102 7.44 23.93 9.96
CA LYS A 102 7.69 25.20 10.66
C LYS A 102 6.61 26.22 10.34
N GLY A 103 6.09 26.88 11.38
CA GLY A 103 5.13 27.96 11.27
C GLY A 103 5.78 29.32 11.07
N ASP A 104 5.19 30.11 10.19
CA ASP A 104 5.54 31.52 10.01
C ASP A 104 4.27 32.34 9.72
N PHE A 105 4.38 33.65 9.80
CA PHE A 105 3.30 34.57 9.45
C PHE A 105 3.10 34.65 7.95
N LEU A 106 2.11 33.92 7.45
CA LEU A 106 1.79 33.79 6.03
C LEU A 106 0.27 34.03 5.84
N PRO A 107 -0.14 35.14 5.18
CA PRO A 107 -1.54 35.37 4.87
C PRO A 107 -2.12 34.28 3.96
N ASP A 108 -1.30 33.79 3.03
CA ASP A 108 -1.58 32.70 2.12
C ASP A 108 -0.47 31.64 2.24
N GLY A 109 -0.83 30.37 2.20
CA GLY A 109 0.15 29.27 2.33
C GLY A 109 -0.50 27.94 2.62
N ALA A 110 0.32 26.91 2.71
CA ALA A 110 -0.12 25.57 3.07
C ALA A 110 -0.51 25.49 4.56
N ASP A 111 -1.57 24.77 4.87
CA ASP A 111 -1.91 24.43 6.24
C ASP A 111 -1.05 23.25 6.75
N PHE A 112 -1.00 23.08 8.06
CA PHE A 112 -0.42 21.88 8.68
C PHE A 112 -1.37 20.72 8.54
N GLN A 113 -0.84 19.51 8.55
CA GLN A 113 -1.62 18.28 8.41
C GLN A 113 -1.70 17.50 9.72
N GLN A 114 -2.86 16.88 9.95
CA GLN A 114 -3.05 15.86 10.98
C GLN A 114 -3.89 14.72 10.42
N THR A 115 -3.31 13.53 10.35
CA THR A 115 -4.04 12.29 10.03
C THR A 115 -4.67 11.75 11.31
N VAL A 116 -5.97 11.42 11.24
CA VAL A 116 -6.74 10.81 12.34
C VAL A 116 -7.29 9.48 11.83
N TYR A 117 -6.96 8.39 12.51
CA TYR A 117 -7.44 7.05 12.18
C TYR A 117 -8.44 6.54 13.20
N ASP A 118 -9.20 5.50 12.85
CA ASP A 118 -10.17 4.88 13.75
C ASP A 118 -9.46 4.30 14.99
N LYS A 119 -9.94 4.65 16.19
CA LYS A 119 -9.35 4.17 17.46
C LYS A 119 -9.42 2.65 17.64
N ASP A 120 -10.36 1.99 16.98
CA ASP A 120 -10.52 0.55 17.04
C ASP A 120 -9.64 -0.18 16.00
N PHE A 121 -8.91 0.59 15.16
CA PHE A 121 -7.99 0.03 14.17
C PHE A 121 -6.81 -0.68 14.83
N GLN A 122 -6.64 -1.94 14.49
CA GLN A 122 -5.53 -2.77 14.95
C GLN A 122 -4.75 -3.33 13.77
N THR A 123 -3.45 -3.08 13.76
CA THR A 123 -2.53 -3.74 12.83
C THR A 123 -2.13 -5.12 13.36
N PRO A 124 -1.93 -6.13 12.49
CA PRO A 124 -1.55 -7.47 12.93
C PRO A 124 -0.26 -7.49 13.77
N ALA A 125 -0.35 -8.16 14.91
CA ALA A 125 0.73 -8.14 15.92
C ALA A 125 2.05 -8.74 15.40
N PHE A 126 2.02 -9.73 14.51
CA PHE A 126 3.21 -10.41 13.99
C PHE A 126 4.11 -9.52 13.11
N LEU A 127 3.58 -8.36 12.65
CA LEU A 127 4.35 -7.38 11.87
C LEU A 127 4.77 -6.15 12.67
N ARG A 128 4.28 -5.98 13.91
CA ARG A 128 4.70 -4.83 14.74
C ARG A 128 6.16 -4.97 15.15
N GLY A 129 7.03 -4.12 14.60
CA GLY A 129 8.48 -4.23 14.77
C GLY A 129 9.10 -5.43 14.06
N GLY A 130 8.37 -6.08 13.16
CA GLY A 130 8.80 -7.21 12.37
C GLY A 130 9.57 -6.84 11.12
N LEU A 131 10.08 -7.85 10.44
CA LEU A 131 10.80 -7.75 9.18
C LEU A 131 10.10 -8.59 8.11
N ILE A 132 9.75 -7.98 6.99
CA ILE A 132 9.22 -8.66 5.82
C ILE A 132 10.36 -8.94 4.84
N TYR A 133 10.47 -10.19 4.38
CA TYR A 133 11.43 -10.60 3.36
C TYR A 133 10.70 -10.94 2.06
N GLN A 134 10.93 -10.13 1.02
CA GLN A 134 10.35 -10.36 -0.31
C GLN A 134 11.08 -11.47 -1.04
N ILE A 135 10.34 -12.37 -1.67
CA ILE A 135 10.87 -13.49 -2.45
C ILE A 135 10.29 -13.47 -3.86
N PHE A 136 11.17 -13.47 -4.87
CA PHE A 136 10.82 -13.82 -6.24
C PHE A 136 10.98 -15.35 -6.36
N PRO A 137 9.89 -16.15 -6.37
CA PRO A 137 9.98 -17.60 -6.13
C PRO A 137 10.86 -18.34 -7.13
N ASP A 138 10.75 -18.03 -8.43
CA ASP A 138 11.55 -18.67 -9.48
C ASP A 138 13.07 -18.50 -9.30
N ARG A 139 13.50 -17.43 -8.62
CA ARG A 139 14.90 -17.00 -8.49
C ARG A 139 15.46 -17.17 -7.07
N PHE A 140 14.73 -17.83 -6.16
CA PHE A 140 15.13 -17.94 -4.76
C PHE A 140 15.85 -19.23 -4.42
N TYR A 141 15.18 -20.38 -4.59
CA TYR A 141 15.79 -21.70 -4.35
C TYR A 141 14.99 -22.80 -5.05
N ASN A 142 15.72 -23.68 -5.76
CA ASN A 142 15.16 -24.83 -6.44
C ASN A 142 15.30 -26.06 -5.55
N SER A 143 14.18 -26.67 -5.14
CA SER A 143 14.17 -27.89 -4.33
C SER A 143 14.64 -29.15 -5.08
N GLY A 144 14.72 -29.08 -6.41
CA GLY A 144 14.96 -30.25 -7.26
C GLY A 144 13.74 -31.14 -7.48
N ALA A 145 12.57 -30.79 -6.91
CA ALA A 145 11.34 -31.56 -7.11
C ALA A 145 10.92 -31.56 -8.61
N PRO A 146 10.41 -32.66 -9.14
CA PRO A 146 9.90 -32.71 -10.51
C PRO A 146 8.83 -31.67 -10.76
N LYS A 147 8.93 -30.96 -11.90
CA LYS A 147 7.91 -30.00 -12.35
C LYS A 147 7.01 -30.70 -13.37
N THR A 148 5.73 -30.81 -13.08
CA THR A 148 4.72 -31.45 -13.92
C THR A 148 3.72 -30.43 -14.45
N GLY A 149 3.18 -30.66 -15.66
CA GLY A 149 2.20 -29.75 -16.25
C GLY A 149 2.77 -28.41 -16.75
N VAL A 150 4.11 -28.29 -16.81
CA VAL A 150 4.77 -27.08 -17.31
C VAL A 150 4.63 -26.98 -18.83
N PRO A 151 4.16 -25.86 -19.38
CA PRO A 151 4.09 -25.65 -20.82
C PRO A 151 5.46 -25.83 -21.51
N ALA A 152 5.48 -26.53 -22.64
CA ALA A 152 6.71 -26.79 -23.40
C ALA A 152 7.37 -25.53 -23.97
N THR A 153 6.62 -24.44 -24.04
CA THR A 153 7.10 -23.12 -24.50
C THR A 153 8.00 -22.42 -23.51
N ARG A 154 8.05 -22.86 -22.23
CA ARG A 154 8.88 -22.24 -21.19
C ARG A 154 10.35 -22.64 -21.32
N VAL A 155 11.23 -21.66 -21.35
CA VAL A 155 12.67 -21.86 -21.46
C VAL A 155 13.27 -22.14 -20.08
N ARG A 156 13.68 -23.41 -19.87
CA ARG A 156 14.34 -23.82 -18.62
C ARG A 156 15.81 -23.42 -18.65
N ARG A 157 16.26 -22.74 -17.59
CA ARG A 157 17.65 -22.33 -17.39
C ARG A 157 18.30 -23.17 -16.30
N ASN A 158 19.62 -23.33 -16.36
CA ASN A 158 20.37 -23.89 -15.25
C ASN A 158 20.53 -22.84 -14.15
N TRP A 159 20.53 -23.29 -12.89
CA TRP A 159 20.74 -22.39 -11.75
C TRP A 159 22.12 -21.74 -11.83
N GLY A 160 22.15 -20.40 -11.76
CA GLY A 160 23.39 -19.61 -11.86
C GLY A 160 23.76 -19.14 -13.27
N GLU A 161 23.02 -19.52 -14.31
CA GLU A 161 23.13 -18.87 -15.62
C GLU A 161 22.62 -17.43 -15.58
N GLU A 162 23.07 -16.60 -16.54
CA GLU A 162 22.53 -15.24 -16.68
C GLU A 162 21.10 -15.28 -17.22
N PRO A 163 20.19 -14.44 -16.67
CA PRO A 163 18.86 -14.27 -17.25
C PRO A 163 18.93 -13.63 -18.65
N PHE A 164 17.87 -13.76 -19.42
CA PHE A 164 17.76 -13.09 -20.72
C PHE A 164 17.64 -11.57 -20.52
N TRP A 165 18.47 -10.82 -21.26
CA TRP A 165 18.57 -9.37 -21.16
C TRP A 165 18.00 -8.64 -22.38
N ASP A 166 17.99 -9.25 -23.55
CA ASP A 166 17.59 -8.63 -24.80
C ASP A 166 16.45 -9.38 -25.50
N GLU A 167 15.79 -8.67 -26.38
CA GLU A 167 14.63 -9.15 -27.12
C GLU A 167 14.98 -10.33 -28.06
N ALA A 168 16.21 -10.35 -28.61
CA ALA A 168 16.65 -11.42 -29.50
C ALA A 168 16.79 -12.78 -28.77
N GLN A 169 17.19 -12.75 -27.50
CA GLN A 169 17.26 -13.96 -26.66
C GLN A 169 15.86 -14.50 -26.30
N MET A 170 14.87 -13.62 -26.27
CA MET A 170 13.51 -13.94 -25.84
C MET A 170 12.62 -14.48 -26.98
N ASN A 171 13.08 -14.45 -28.23
CA ASN A 171 12.31 -14.90 -29.41
C ASN A 171 10.86 -14.35 -29.43
N GLY A 172 10.67 -13.09 -29.08
CA GLY A 172 9.36 -12.47 -28.94
C GLY A 172 8.54 -12.90 -27.71
N LEU A 173 9.10 -13.72 -26.82
CA LEU A 173 8.46 -14.19 -25.58
C LEU A 173 9.14 -13.54 -24.37
N TRP A 174 8.69 -12.36 -24.01
CA TRP A 174 9.20 -11.62 -22.86
C TRP A 174 9.06 -12.40 -21.56
N ASN A 175 10.09 -12.31 -20.71
CA ASN A 175 10.10 -12.91 -19.38
C ASN A 175 9.77 -14.41 -19.35
N ASN A 176 10.28 -15.16 -20.33
CA ASN A 176 10.00 -16.59 -20.50
C ASN A 176 11.19 -17.51 -20.13
N ASP A 177 12.13 -17.01 -19.37
CA ASP A 177 13.27 -17.78 -18.84
C ASP A 177 13.03 -18.14 -17.36
N TYR A 178 13.13 -19.43 -17.03
CA TYR A 178 12.79 -19.97 -15.71
C TYR A 178 13.97 -20.75 -15.10
N PHE A 179 14.34 -20.42 -13.87
CA PHE A 179 15.41 -21.08 -13.11
C PHE A 179 14.89 -22.20 -12.22
N GLY A 180 13.60 -22.26 -12.00
CA GLY A 180 12.94 -23.38 -11.34
C GLY A 180 12.94 -23.33 -9.82
N GLY A 181 13.15 -22.17 -9.21
CA GLY A 181 12.82 -21.98 -7.80
C GLY A 181 11.35 -22.26 -7.54
N ASP A 182 11.01 -22.74 -6.34
CA ASP A 182 9.68 -23.25 -6.02
C ASP A 182 9.28 -23.12 -4.56
N LEU A 183 7.99 -23.41 -4.26
CA LEU A 183 7.45 -23.30 -2.91
C LEU A 183 8.11 -24.26 -1.92
N LYS A 184 8.51 -25.47 -2.37
CA LYS A 184 9.25 -26.43 -1.54
C LYS A 184 10.63 -25.88 -1.19
N GLY A 185 11.33 -25.30 -2.18
CA GLY A 185 12.61 -24.67 -1.97
C GLY A 185 12.54 -23.49 -0.98
N ILE A 186 11.47 -22.69 -1.05
CA ILE A 186 11.24 -21.65 -0.05
C ILE A 186 11.06 -22.29 1.34
N ALA A 187 10.26 -23.36 1.45
CA ALA A 187 10.06 -24.07 2.72
C ALA A 187 11.36 -24.62 3.31
N GLU A 188 12.28 -25.16 2.48
CA GLU A 188 13.61 -25.62 2.91
C GLU A 188 14.49 -24.49 3.45
N LYS A 189 14.30 -23.25 2.96
CA LYS A 189 15.06 -22.07 3.39
C LYS A 189 14.46 -21.30 4.56
N LEU A 190 13.27 -21.67 5.05
CA LEU A 190 12.65 -21.02 6.22
C LEU A 190 13.54 -20.95 7.46
N PRO A 191 14.34 -21.99 7.82
CA PRO A 191 15.26 -21.88 8.96
C PRO A 191 16.36 -20.83 8.78
N TYR A 192 16.82 -20.60 7.54
CA TYR A 192 17.72 -19.49 7.22
C TYR A 192 17.02 -18.14 7.36
N ILE A 193 15.81 -18.01 6.81
CA ILE A 193 14.99 -16.79 6.88
C ILE A 193 14.69 -16.43 8.33
N ALA A 194 14.34 -17.43 9.18
CA ALA A 194 14.08 -17.22 10.60
C ALA A 194 15.30 -16.66 11.36
N LYS A 195 16.52 -17.13 11.01
CA LYS A 195 17.76 -16.62 11.62
C LYS A 195 18.05 -15.15 11.31
N LEU A 196 17.47 -14.61 10.25
CA LEU A 196 17.54 -13.18 9.91
C LEU A 196 16.58 -12.31 10.74
N GLY A 197 15.74 -12.92 11.58
CA GLY A 197 14.72 -12.20 12.36
C GLY A 197 13.46 -11.85 11.56
N VAL A 198 13.27 -12.48 10.40
CA VAL A 198 12.09 -12.28 9.55
C VAL A 198 10.84 -12.80 10.22
N THR A 199 9.79 -11.98 10.26
CA THR A 199 8.47 -12.33 10.81
C THR A 199 7.42 -12.61 9.73
N ALA A 200 7.68 -12.20 8.50
CA ALA A 200 6.85 -12.56 7.35
C ALA A 200 7.68 -12.67 6.08
N ILE A 201 7.28 -13.57 5.18
CA ILE A 201 7.72 -13.58 3.79
C ILE A 201 6.60 -13.05 2.90
N TYR A 202 6.95 -12.20 1.95
CA TYR A 202 6.08 -11.75 0.88
C TYR A 202 6.53 -12.39 -0.43
N LEU A 203 5.64 -13.15 -1.06
CA LEU A 203 5.91 -13.82 -2.33
C LEU A 203 5.41 -12.97 -3.50
N ASN A 204 6.29 -12.66 -4.46
CA ASN A 204 5.84 -12.18 -5.77
C ASN A 204 4.83 -13.18 -6.35
N PRO A 205 4.01 -12.80 -7.36
CA PRO A 205 2.88 -13.61 -7.79
C PRO A 205 3.18 -15.09 -8.00
N ILE A 206 2.32 -15.97 -7.49
CA ILE A 206 2.50 -17.42 -7.56
C ILE A 206 1.46 -18.13 -8.44
N PHE A 207 0.44 -17.39 -8.93
CA PHE A 207 -0.63 -17.97 -9.73
C PHE A 207 -0.15 -18.31 -11.14
N GLU A 208 -0.85 -19.25 -11.78
CA GLU A 208 -0.57 -19.62 -13.18
C GLU A 208 -0.53 -18.37 -14.06
N ALA A 209 0.53 -18.24 -14.85
CA ALA A 209 0.74 -17.11 -15.74
C ALA A 209 1.67 -17.48 -16.89
N HIS A 210 1.79 -16.62 -17.90
CA HIS A 210 2.70 -16.85 -19.01
C HIS A 210 4.14 -16.47 -18.65
N SER A 211 4.33 -15.36 -17.96
CA SER A 211 5.66 -14.83 -17.61
C SER A 211 6.25 -15.46 -16.35
N ASN A 212 7.58 -15.33 -16.21
CA ASN A 212 8.30 -15.78 -15.02
C ASN A 212 7.99 -14.93 -13.77
N HIS A 213 7.59 -13.66 -13.94
CA HIS A 213 7.19 -12.76 -12.84
C HIS A 213 5.73 -12.93 -12.40
N ARG A 214 4.86 -13.46 -13.26
CA ARG A 214 3.46 -13.81 -13.02
C ARG A 214 2.52 -12.64 -12.67
N TYR A 215 2.94 -11.40 -12.93
CA TYR A 215 2.02 -10.25 -12.85
C TYR A 215 0.97 -10.27 -13.97
N ASP A 216 1.16 -11.04 -15.00
CA ASP A 216 0.18 -11.37 -16.05
C ASP A 216 -0.66 -12.59 -15.68
N THR A 217 -1.40 -12.52 -14.58
CA THR A 217 -2.18 -13.64 -14.03
C THR A 217 -3.04 -14.32 -15.09
N GLY A 218 -2.86 -15.64 -15.26
CA GLY A 218 -3.59 -16.48 -16.19
C GLY A 218 -4.78 -17.19 -15.54
N ASP A 219 -4.60 -17.71 -14.34
CA ASP A 219 -5.66 -18.36 -13.56
C ASP A 219 -5.45 -18.16 -12.05
N TYR A 220 -6.30 -17.33 -11.42
CA TYR A 220 -6.26 -17.09 -9.98
C TYR A 220 -6.54 -18.33 -9.11
N GLU A 221 -7.11 -19.39 -9.68
CA GLU A 221 -7.48 -20.60 -8.95
C GLU A 221 -6.36 -21.63 -8.92
N LYS A 222 -5.26 -21.41 -9.64
CA LYS A 222 -4.13 -22.33 -9.76
C LYS A 222 -2.81 -21.70 -9.41
N ILE A 223 -1.98 -22.45 -8.70
CA ILE A 223 -0.57 -22.12 -8.56
C ILE A 223 0.15 -22.50 -9.87
N ASP A 224 1.11 -21.67 -10.25
CA ASP A 224 1.93 -21.92 -11.44
C ASP A 224 2.68 -23.26 -11.32
N PRO A 225 2.62 -24.14 -12.33
CA PRO A 225 3.20 -25.47 -12.26
C PRO A 225 4.73 -25.48 -12.12
N MET A 226 5.40 -24.35 -12.39
CA MET A 226 6.83 -24.22 -12.07
C MET A 226 7.08 -24.10 -10.57
N LEU A 227 6.13 -23.58 -9.82
CA LEU A 227 6.27 -23.31 -8.39
C LEU A 227 5.76 -24.44 -7.50
N GLY A 228 4.86 -25.28 -8.02
CA GLY A 228 4.23 -26.36 -7.28
C GLY A 228 2.71 -26.36 -7.39
N ASP A 229 2.03 -26.74 -6.32
CA ASP A 229 0.58 -26.81 -6.26
C ASP A 229 0.02 -26.28 -4.92
N THR A 230 -1.29 -26.44 -4.73
CA THR A 230 -1.99 -25.99 -3.51
C THR A 230 -1.47 -26.66 -2.24
N GLU A 231 -1.09 -27.96 -2.32
CA GLU A 231 -0.56 -28.69 -1.17
C GLU A 231 0.86 -28.22 -0.81
N ASP A 232 1.65 -27.82 -1.80
CA ASP A 232 2.96 -27.21 -1.58
C ASP A 232 2.84 -25.85 -0.87
N LEU A 233 1.83 -25.04 -1.21
CA LEU A 233 1.54 -23.79 -0.49
C LEU A 233 1.11 -24.05 0.94
N LYS A 234 0.17 -24.97 1.17
CA LYS A 234 -0.26 -25.35 2.53
C LYS A 234 0.92 -25.86 3.36
N TYR A 235 1.79 -26.67 2.75
CA TYR A 235 3.02 -27.13 3.40
C TYR A 235 3.91 -25.96 3.79
N LEU A 236 4.22 -25.04 2.87
CA LEU A 236 5.00 -23.84 3.14
C LEU A 236 4.41 -23.03 4.30
N CYS A 237 3.10 -22.73 4.24
CA CYS A 237 2.40 -21.99 5.31
C CYS A 237 2.51 -22.69 6.67
N SER A 238 2.34 -24.02 6.68
CA SER A 238 2.43 -24.81 7.92
C SER A 238 3.84 -24.80 8.53
N GLN A 239 4.88 -24.89 7.70
CA GLN A 239 6.28 -24.82 8.17
C GLN A 239 6.65 -23.40 8.62
N ALA A 240 6.23 -22.36 7.89
CA ALA A 240 6.44 -20.97 8.24
C ALA A 240 5.80 -20.64 9.61
N LYS A 241 4.56 -21.07 9.83
CA LYS A 241 3.86 -20.88 11.10
C LYS A 241 4.60 -21.47 12.29
N LYS A 242 5.26 -22.63 12.16
CA LYS A 242 6.08 -23.24 13.24
C LYS A 242 7.28 -22.38 13.65
N LEU A 243 7.74 -21.53 12.73
CA LEU A 243 8.87 -20.62 12.96
C LEU A 243 8.42 -19.18 13.28
N GLY A 244 7.11 -18.96 13.45
CA GLY A 244 6.56 -17.63 13.69
C GLY A 244 6.61 -16.70 12.48
N ILE A 245 6.67 -17.26 11.25
CA ILE A 245 6.76 -16.50 10.00
C ILE A 245 5.39 -16.54 9.30
N GLY A 246 4.83 -15.36 8.99
CA GLY A 246 3.66 -15.22 8.14
C GLY A 246 4.00 -15.37 6.66
N VAL A 247 3.04 -15.84 5.85
CA VAL A 247 3.16 -15.89 4.38
C VAL A 247 2.18 -14.92 3.77
N ILE A 248 2.66 -13.96 2.99
CA ILE A 248 1.87 -12.93 2.32
C ILE A 248 1.91 -13.21 0.81
N LEU A 249 0.75 -13.25 0.16
CA LEU A 249 0.67 -13.39 -1.29
C LEU A 249 0.48 -12.05 -1.98
N ASP A 250 0.86 -12.00 -3.25
CA ASP A 250 0.64 -10.86 -4.14
C ASP A 250 -0.75 -10.97 -4.80
N GLY A 251 -1.55 -9.93 -4.66
CA GLY A 251 -2.87 -9.79 -5.25
C GLY A 251 -2.81 -8.81 -6.43
N VAL A 252 -2.70 -9.34 -7.64
CA VAL A 252 -2.72 -8.56 -8.88
C VAL A 252 -4.15 -8.52 -9.40
N PHE A 253 -4.92 -7.51 -9.04
CA PHE A 253 -6.37 -7.45 -9.31
C PHE A 253 -6.80 -6.36 -10.29
N SER A 254 -5.90 -5.45 -10.66
CA SER A 254 -6.17 -4.36 -11.62
C SER A 254 -6.14 -4.82 -13.09
N HIS A 255 -5.50 -5.95 -13.38
CA HIS A 255 -5.36 -6.50 -14.72
C HIS A 255 -5.15 -8.01 -14.69
N THR A 256 -5.31 -8.65 -15.86
CA THR A 256 -4.93 -10.06 -16.06
C THR A 256 -3.96 -10.19 -17.22
N GLY A 257 -3.37 -11.35 -17.37
CA GLY A 257 -2.66 -11.67 -18.59
C GLY A 257 -3.63 -11.70 -19.80
N ARG A 258 -3.16 -11.22 -20.95
CA ARG A 258 -3.86 -11.40 -22.21
C ARG A 258 -4.08 -12.87 -22.53
N ASP A 259 -3.17 -13.73 -22.08
CA ASP A 259 -3.29 -15.19 -22.13
C ASP A 259 -3.82 -15.73 -20.79
N SER A 260 -4.92 -15.21 -20.30
CA SER A 260 -5.62 -15.72 -19.11
C SER A 260 -6.88 -16.48 -19.51
N LYS A 261 -7.37 -17.35 -18.66
CA LYS A 261 -8.67 -18.03 -18.88
C LYS A 261 -9.85 -17.05 -18.96
N TYR A 262 -9.68 -15.84 -18.45
CA TYR A 262 -10.69 -14.79 -18.40
C TYR A 262 -10.75 -13.99 -19.71
N PHE A 263 -9.59 -13.63 -20.27
CA PHE A 263 -9.50 -12.92 -21.55
C PHE A 263 -9.33 -13.86 -22.73
N ASN A 264 -8.41 -14.82 -22.64
CA ASN A 264 -8.17 -15.94 -23.55
C ASN A 264 -7.89 -15.52 -25.01
N TYR A 265 -7.02 -14.55 -25.21
CA TYR A 265 -6.68 -14.03 -26.53
C TYR A 265 -6.17 -15.10 -27.50
N TYR A 266 -5.29 -15.99 -27.03
CA TYR A 266 -4.66 -17.02 -27.84
C TYR A 266 -5.45 -18.33 -27.92
N GLY A 267 -6.53 -18.47 -27.15
CA GLY A 267 -7.35 -19.67 -27.13
C GLY A 267 -6.68 -20.87 -26.44
N HIS A 268 -5.72 -20.63 -25.53
CA HIS A 268 -5.01 -21.71 -24.82
C HIS A 268 -5.86 -22.34 -23.70
N TYR A 269 -6.86 -21.65 -23.22
CA TYR A 269 -7.79 -22.17 -22.22
C TYR A 269 -9.05 -22.74 -22.89
N PRO A 270 -9.63 -23.82 -22.36
CA PRO A 270 -10.87 -24.41 -22.88
C PRO A 270 -12.11 -23.54 -22.63
N THR A 271 -11.99 -22.49 -21.84
CA THR A 271 -13.06 -21.55 -21.50
C THR A 271 -13.26 -20.51 -22.61
N VAL A 272 -14.47 -20.01 -22.74
CA VAL A 272 -14.75 -18.84 -23.59
C VAL A 272 -14.39 -17.59 -22.82
N GLY A 273 -13.23 -17.00 -23.15
CA GLY A 273 -12.78 -15.74 -22.53
C GLY A 273 -13.48 -14.52 -23.13
N ALA A 274 -13.29 -13.37 -22.52
CA ALA A 274 -13.90 -12.11 -22.94
C ALA A 274 -13.52 -11.70 -24.37
N TYR A 275 -12.30 -12.00 -24.79
CA TYR A 275 -11.84 -11.73 -26.17
C TYR A 275 -12.53 -12.63 -27.20
N ASN A 276 -12.95 -13.83 -26.81
CA ASN A 276 -13.51 -14.82 -27.74
C ASN A 276 -14.99 -14.54 -28.08
N SER A 277 -15.79 -14.06 -27.13
CA SER A 277 -17.22 -13.80 -27.32
C SER A 277 -17.75 -12.74 -26.34
N PRO A 278 -18.66 -11.86 -26.78
CA PRO A 278 -19.45 -11.01 -25.89
C PRO A 278 -20.35 -11.79 -24.90
N ASP A 279 -20.67 -13.06 -25.21
CA ASP A 279 -21.46 -13.93 -24.33
C ASP A 279 -20.60 -14.60 -23.24
N SER A 280 -19.31 -14.34 -23.20
CA SER A 280 -18.43 -14.83 -22.13
C SER A 280 -18.89 -14.31 -20.78
N PRO A 281 -18.89 -15.15 -19.72
CA PRO A 281 -19.17 -14.69 -18.35
C PRO A 281 -18.17 -13.65 -17.84
N TYR A 282 -17.04 -13.51 -18.53
CA TYR A 282 -15.97 -12.56 -18.19
C TYR A 282 -15.99 -11.28 -19.03
N TYR A 283 -16.93 -11.15 -20.02
CA TYR A 283 -16.92 -10.03 -20.96
C TYR A 283 -17.06 -8.68 -20.27
N SER A 284 -17.95 -8.58 -19.27
CA SER A 284 -18.19 -7.36 -18.51
C SER A 284 -17.01 -6.94 -17.61
N TRP A 285 -16.06 -7.85 -17.36
CA TRP A 285 -14.85 -7.55 -16.59
C TRP A 285 -13.89 -6.62 -17.31
N TYR A 286 -14.00 -6.52 -18.63
CA TYR A 286 -13.09 -5.75 -19.47
C TYR A 286 -13.85 -4.65 -20.22
N GLN A 287 -13.12 -3.63 -20.63
CA GLN A 287 -13.67 -2.54 -21.44
C GLN A 287 -13.17 -2.67 -22.88
N PHE A 288 -14.11 -2.93 -23.79
CA PHE A 288 -13.87 -2.96 -25.23
C PHE A 288 -14.36 -1.66 -25.86
N GLY A 289 -13.66 -1.20 -26.92
CA GLY A 289 -14.03 -0.07 -27.73
C GLY A 289 -14.80 -0.47 -29.00
N LYS A 290 -14.24 -0.14 -30.18
CA LYS A 290 -14.93 -0.37 -31.48
C LYS A 290 -15.02 -1.83 -31.88
N ASP A 291 -14.04 -2.61 -31.49
CA ASP A 291 -13.95 -4.04 -31.79
C ASP A 291 -13.19 -4.75 -30.64
N ARG A 292 -13.05 -6.08 -30.76
CA ARG A 292 -12.40 -6.90 -29.75
C ARG A 292 -10.90 -6.62 -29.57
N ASP A 293 -10.25 -6.02 -30.58
CA ASP A 293 -8.84 -5.65 -30.50
C ASP A 293 -8.64 -4.27 -29.90
N ASP A 294 -9.70 -3.48 -29.78
CA ASP A 294 -9.73 -2.18 -29.10
C ASP A 294 -10.21 -2.37 -27.66
N TYR A 295 -9.30 -2.76 -26.76
CA TYR A 295 -9.60 -2.95 -25.35
C TYR A 295 -8.67 -2.11 -24.45
N LYS A 296 -9.20 -1.68 -23.32
CA LYS A 296 -8.41 -0.99 -22.30
C LYS A 296 -7.35 -1.93 -21.74
N SER A 297 -6.14 -1.43 -21.56
CA SER A 297 -5.01 -2.20 -21.02
C SER A 297 -4.22 -1.35 -20.04
N TRP A 298 -3.64 -2.00 -19.03
CA TRP A 298 -2.89 -1.36 -17.98
C TRP A 298 -1.72 -0.56 -18.58
N TRP A 299 -1.75 0.76 -18.39
CA TRP A 299 -0.79 1.73 -18.96
C TRP A 299 -0.53 1.57 -20.46
N GLY A 300 -1.49 1.09 -21.22
CA GLY A 300 -1.36 0.85 -22.67
C GLY A 300 -0.59 -0.42 -23.03
N ILE A 301 -0.19 -1.22 -22.05
CA ILE A 301 0.50 -2.50 -22.27
C ILE A 301 -0.51 -3.56 -22.69
N ARG A 302 -0.55 -3.84 -24.01
CA ARG A 302 -1.53 -4.76 -24.62
C ARG A 302 -1.51 -6.20 -24.08
N LEU A 303 -0.43 -6.61 -23.42
CA LEU A 303 -0.33 -7.93 -22.77
C LEU A 303 -1.11 -8.00 -21.45
N LEU A 304 -1.54 -6.85 -20.91
CA LEU A 304 -2.18 -6.73 -19.60
C LEU A 304 -3.55 -6.05 -19.75
N PRO A 305 -4.59 -6.78 -20.23
CA PRO A 305 -5.97 -6.25 -20.26
C PRO A 305 -6.40 -5.79 -18.87
N GLU A 306 -6.86 -4.53 -18.78
CA GLU A 306 -7.30 -3.91 -17.54
C GLU A 306 -8.67 -4.42 -17.12
N ILE A 307 -8.85 -4.67 -15.85
CA ILE A 307 -10.10 -5.09 -15.24
C ILE A 307 -10.96 -3.87 -14.87
N ARG A 308 -12.26 -4.06 -14.88
CA ARG A 308 -13.25 -3.18 -14.29
C ARG A 308 -13.56 -3.69 -12.87
N GLU A 309 -12.79 -3.26 -11.89
CA GLU A 309 -12.84 -3.79 -10.53
C GLU A 309 -14.17 -3.49 -9.82
N GLU A 310 -14.92 -2.49 -10.31
CA GLU A 310 -16.28 -2.18 -9.81
C GLU A 310 -17.34 -3.15 -10.34
N GLU A 311 -17.02 -3.99 -11.34
CA GLU A 311 -17.95 -4.94 -11.92
C GLU A 311 -18.40 -5.97 -10.87
N PRO A 312 -19.71 -6.11 -10.60
CA PRO A 312 -20.20 -6.92 -9.48
C PRO A 312 -19.77 -8.39 -9.53
N SER A 313 -19.76 -8.99 -10.74
CA SER A 313 -19.38 -10.39 -10.90
C SER A 313 -17.88 -10.62 -10.68
N TYR A 314 -17.04 -9.64 -11.02
CA TYR A 314 -15.61 -9.68 -10.70
C TYR A 314 -15.38 -9.53 -9.20
N ARG A 315 -16.06 -8.56 -8.57
CA ARG A 315 -15.97 -8.37 -7.12
C ARG A 315 -16.40 -9.61 -6.36
N ASP A 316 -17.49 -10.26 -6.77
CA ASP A 316 -17.92 -11.54 -6.15
C ASP A 316 -16.90 -12.65 -6.39
N TYR A 317 -16.33 -12.73 -7.59
CA TYR A 317 -15.30 -13.73 -7.91
C TYR A 317 -14.04 -13.57 -7.05
N ILE A 318 -13.60 -12.34 -6.77
CA ILE A 318 -12.41 -12.09 -5.94
C ILE A 318 -12.76 -12.07 -4.46
N CYS A 319 -13.80 -11.33 -4.05
CA CYS A 319 -14.10 -11.00 -2.66
C CYS A 319 -15.28 -11.81 -2.05
N GLY A 320 -16.06 -12.51 -2.88
CA GLY A 320 -17.25 -13.26 -2.44
C GLY A 320 -16.93 -14.39 -1.47
N GLU A 321 -17.99 -15.06 -0.97
CA GLU A 321 -17.88 -16.14 0.03
C GLU A 321 -17.00 -17.32 -0.43
N ASN A 322 -17.06 -17.65 -1.72
CA ASN A 322 -16.21 -18.65 -2.34
C ASN A 322 -15.13 -18.02 -3.23
N GLY A 323 -14.86 -16.74 -3.03
CA GLY A 323 -13.94 -15.96 -3.86
C GLY A 323 -12.46 -16.32 -3.64
N ILE A 324 -11.66 -15.78 -4.53
CA ILE A 324 -10.20 -16.04 -4.60
C ILE A 324 -9.49 -15.71 -3.29
N LEU A 325 -9.82 -14.57 -2.68
CA LEU A 325 -9.18 -14.15 -1.42
C LEU A 325 -9.36 -15.19 -0.32
N ARG A 326 -10.60 -15.61 -0.08
CA ARG A 326 -10.93 -16.56 0.97
C ARG A 326 -10.38 -17.95 0.68
N ARG A 327 -10.41 -18.38 -0.58
CA ARG A 327 -9.83 -19.66 -1.02
C ARG A 327 -8.38 -19.81 -0.58
N TRP A 328 -7.57 -18.78 -0.85
CA TRP A 328 -6.14 -18.82 -0.52
C TRP A 328 -5.87 -18.55 0.97
N MET A 329 -6.68 -17.71 1.62
CA MET A 329 -6.65 -17.57 3.09
C MET A 329 -6.82 -18.92 3.81
N ARG A 330 -7.75 -19.73 3.33
CA ARG A 330 -8.00 -21.09 3.86
C ARG A 330 -6.83 -22.06 3.63
N CYS A 331 -5.86 -21.72 2.79
CA CYS A 331 -4.60 -22.45 2.66
C CYS A 331 -3.57 -22.10 3.75
N GLY A 332 -3.86 -21.11 4.60
CA GLY A 332 -3.04 -20.74 5.76
C GLY A 332 -2.11 -19.55 5.52
N ILE A 333 -2.32 -18.77 4.46
CA ILE A 333 -1.58 -17.51 4.28
C ILE A 333 -1.97 -16.48 5.35
N SER A 334 -1.08 -15.52 5.59
CA SER A 334 -1.24 -14.49 6.63
C SER A 334 -1.73 -13.15 6.09
N GLY A 335 -2.01 -13.05 4.80
CA GLY A 335 -2.55 -11.84 4.18
C GLY A 335 -2.12 -11.62 2.76
N TRP A 336 -2.37 -10.40 2.29
CA TRP A 336 -2.20 -9.98 0.92
C TRP A 336 -1.40 -8.68 0.79
N ARG A 337 -0.50 -8.63 -0.17
CA ARG A 337 0.02 -7.39 -0.73
C ARG A 337 -0.75 -7.11 -2.01
N LEU A 338 -1.21 -5.89 -2.20
CA LEU A 338 -1.99 -5.49 -3.36
C LEU A 338 -1.11 -4.73 -4.35
N ASP A 339 -1.00 -5.30 -5.54
CA ASP A 339 -0.32 -4.68 -6.68
C ASP A 339 -1.05 -3.41 -7.09
N VAL A 340 -0.29 -2.34 -7.34
CA VAL A 340 -0.80 -1.01 -7.75
C VAL A 340 -2.11 -0.61 -7.05
N ALA A 341 -2.11 -0.60 -5.72
CA ALA A 341 -3.31 -0.36 -4.92
C ALA A 341 -4.01 0.98 -5.25
N ASP A 342 -3.28 1.95 -5.80
CA ASP A 342 -3.84 3.22 -6.27
C ASP A 342 -4.88 3.05 -7.39
N GLU A 343 -4.78 1.99 -8.17
CA GLU A 343 -5.69 1.72 -9.30
C GLU A 343 -6.94 0.94 -8.86
N LEU A 344 -6.96 0.41 -7.64
CA LEU A 344 -8.12 -0.29 -7.11
C LEU A 344 -9.13 0.69 -6.51
N PRO A 345 -10.40 0.71 -6.95
CA PRO A 345 -11.40 1.64 -6.41
C PRO A 345 -11.76 1.31 -4.96
N ASP A 346 -12.20 2.32 -4.22
CA ASP A 346 -12.53 2.19 -2.80
C ASP A 346 -13.53 1.07 -2.51
N VAL A 347 -14.55 0.93 -3.35
CA VAL A 347 -15.56 -0.13 -3.19
C VAL A 347 -14.96 -1.54 -3.27
N PHE A 348 -13.95 -1.73 -4.12
CA PHE A 348 -13.22 -3.00 -4.23
C PHE A 348 -12.34 -3.24 -3.00
N LEU A 349 -11.61 -2.21 -2.54
CA LEU A 349 -10.77 -2.30 -1.34
C LEU A 349 -11.60 -2.58 -0.08
N ASP A 350 -12.80 -2.00 0.02
CA ASP A 350 -13.73 -2.26 1.12
C ASP A 350 -14.23 -3.71 1.14
N ASP A 351 -14.60 -4.25 -0.04
CA ASP A 351 -15.02 -5.64 -0.17
C ASP A 351 -13.85 -6.59 0.13
N LEU A 352 -12.67 -6.28 -0.38
CA LEU A 352 -11.45 -7.04 -0.13
C LEU A 352 -11.15 -7.11 1.37
N ARG A 353 -11.16 -5.95 2.07
CA ARG A 353 -10.94 -5.93 3.53
C ARG A 353 -11.96 -6.80 4.26
N ARG A 354 -13.25 -6.66 3.94
CA ARG A 354 -14.30 -7.48 4.54
C ARG A 354 -14.06 -8.98 4.32
N ALA A 355 -13.67 -9.36 3.09
CA ALA A 355 -13.38 -10.74 2.77
C ALA A 355 -12.18 -11.28 3.56
N VAL A 356 -11.07 -10.57 3.58
CA VAL A 356 -9.84 -11.01 4.26
C VAL A 356 -10.04 -11.06 5.77
N LYS A 357 -10.58 -9.98 6.37
CA LYS A 357 -10.73 -9.89 7.83
C LYS A 357 -11.82 -10.82 8.39
N SER A 358 -12.80 -11.23 7.58
CA SER A 358 -13.78 -12.25 8.00
C SER A 358 -13.19 -13.66 8.06
N GLU A 359 -12.19 -13.99 7.24
CA GLU A 359 -11.46 -15.27 7.32
C GLU A 359 -10.43 -15.27 8.46
N ASN A 360 -9.72 -14.17 8.62
CA ASN A 360 -8.74 -14.00 9.69
C ASN A 360 -8.60 -12.52 10.07
N PRO A 361 -9.08 -12.07 11.23
CA PRO A 361 -8.92 -10.67 11.68
C PRO A 361 -7.46 -10.21 11.78
N ASP A 362 -6.54 -11.15 12.05
CA ASP A 362 -5.10 -10.88 12.15
C ASP A 362 -4.35 -10.96 10.81
N ALA A 363 -5.06 -11.14 9.68
CA ALA A 363 -4.42 -11.10 8.38
C ALA A 363 -4.00 -9.67 8.02
N ILE A 364 -2.86 -9.53 7.34
CA ILE A 364 -2.36 -8.23 6.87
C ILE A 364 -2.88 -7.90 5.47
N ILE A 365 -3.18 -6.63 5.23
CA ILE A 365 -3.45 -6.08 3.91
C ILE A 365 -2.49 -4.91 3.69
N ILE A 366 -1.54 -5.08 2.76
CA ILE A 366 -0.53 -4.07 2.42
C ILE A 366 -0.77 -3.60 0.99
N GLY A 367 -0.93 -2.30 0.76
CA GLY A 367 -1.06 -1.74 -0.58
C GLY A 367 0.28 -1.26 -1.14
N GLU A 368 0.47 -1.43 -2.44
CA GLU A 368 1.54 -0.72 -3.14
C GLU A 368 1.06 0.68 -3.50
N VAL A 369 1.66 1.68 -2.84
CA VAL A 369 1.44 3.11 -3.07
C VAL A 369 2.81 3.78 -3.14
N TRP A 370 3.12 4.47 -4.25
CA TRP A 370 4.48 4.95 -4.51
C TRP A 370 4.81 6.29 -3.85
N GLU A 371 3.80 7.06 -3.47
CA GLU A 371 3.95 8.36 -2.83
C GLU A 371 3.47 8.31 -1.38
N ASP A 372 3.34 9.49 -0.76
CA ASP A 372 2.75 9.63 0.57
C ASP A 372 1.28 9.22 0.56
N ALA A 373 1.00 8.08 1.16
CA ALA A 373 -0.34 7.49 1.22
C ALA A 373 -1.32 8.26 2.11
N THR A 374 -0.82 9.15 2.98
CA THR A 374 -1.67 9.93 3.91
C THR A 374 -2.41 11.05 3.20
N THR A 375 -1.83 11.57 2.10
CA THR A 375 -2.38 12.67 1.31
C THR A 375 -2.71 12.30 -0.13
N LYS A 376 -2.60 11.02 -0.47
CA LYS A 376 -2.76 10.55 -1.85
C LYS A 376 -4.10 10.97 -2.43
N PHE A 377 -4.03 11.55 -3.63
CA PHE A 377 -5.17 11.85 -4.48
C PHE A 377 -5.02 11.06 -5.78
N ALA A 378 -5.94 10.14 -6.06
CA ALA A 378 -5.91 9.31 -7.24
C ALA A 378 -7.33 9.14 -7.80
N TYR A 379 -7.45 9.07 -9.11
CA TYR A 379 -8.72 8.85 -9.82
C TYR A 379 -9.85 9.82 -9.40
N GLY A 380 -9.48 11.08 -9.18
CA GLY A 380 -10.44 12.15 -8.87
C GLY A 380 -10.89 12.21 -7.41
N GLN A 381 -10.29 11.42 -6.51
CA GLN A 381 -10.67 11.40 -5.10
C GLN A 381 -9.48 11.30 -4.15
N ARG A 382 -9.65 11.82 -2.92
CA ARG A 382 -8.74 11.59 -1.80
C ARG A 382 -8.83 10.13 -1.38
N ARG A 383 -7.69 9.45 -1.29
CA ARG A 383 -7.63 8.06 -0.86
C ARG A 383 -7.60 7.96 0.67
N ARG A 384 -8.23 6.92 1.23
CA ARG A 384 -8.38 6.71 2.68
C ARG A 384 -7.71 5.44 3.19
N TYR A 385 -6.62 5.05 2.55
CA TYR A 385 -5.92 3.78 2.79
C TYR A 385 -5.62 3.48 4.26
N LEU A 386 -5.20 4.51 5.04
CA LEU A 386 -4.64 4.36 6.37
C LEU A 386 -5.56 4.86 7.49
N LEU A 387 -6.87 5.03 7.21
CA LEU A 387 -7.82 5.54 8.21
C LEU A 387 -8.43 4.43 9.08
N GLY A 388 -8.13 3.16 8.80
CA GLY A 388 -8.54 2.01 9.60
C GLY A 388 -9.56 1.08 8.95
N ASP A 389 -10.10 1.45 7.80
CA ASP A 389 -11.21 0.76 7.12
C ASP A 389 -10.86 0.15 5.75
N GLN A 390 -9.63 0.33 5.26
CA GLN A 390 -9.19 -0.27 3.98
C GLN A 390 -7.91 -1.12 4.13
N LEU A 391 -6.73 -0.49 4.15
CA LEU A 391 -5.45 -1.18 4.27
C LEU A 391 -4.97 -1.17 5.73
N ASP A 392 -4.14 -2.15 6.09
CA ASP A 392 -3.45 -2.13 7.37
C ASP A 392 -2.14 -1.34 7.28
N SER A 393 -1.53 -1.31 6.09
CA SER A 393 -0.29 -0.59 5.81
C SER A 393 -0.12 -0.39 4.30
N VAL A 394 0.90 0.37 3.92
CA VAL A 394 1.36 0.51 2.55
C VAL A 394 2.85 0.23 2.43
N MET A 395 3.33 -0.08 1.23
CA MET A 395 4.76 -0.11 0.93
C MET A 395 5.29 1.31 0.97
N ASN A 396 6.16 1.61 1.93
CA ASN A 396 6.62 2.98 2.18
C ASN A 396 7.77 3.37 1.24
N TYR A 397 7.46 3.69 -0.01
CA TYR A 397 8.43 4.15 -1.01
C TYR A 397 9.14 5.45 -0.63
N PRO A 398 8.47 6.47 -0.05
CA PRO A 398 9.15 7.68 0.42
C PRO A 398 10.25 7.38 1.44
N PHE A 399 9.98 6.47 2.38
CA PHE A 399 10.97 6.05 3.37
C PHE A 399 12.14 5.27 2.73
N ALA A 400 11.85 4.36 1.80
CA ALA A 400 12.87 3.65 1.04
C ALA A 400 13.77 4.63 0.26
N ALA A 401 13.19 5.63 -0.40
CA ALA A 401 13.92 6.68 -1.10
C ALA A 401 14.82 7.48 -0.16
N ALA A 402 14.33 7.84 1.04
CA ALA A 402 15.11 8.56 2.05
C ALA A 402 16.32 7.74 2.55
N ILE A 403 16.12 6.43 2.82
CA ILE A 403 17.21 5.53 3.21
C ILE A 403 18.27 5.44 2.10
N LEU A 404 17.84 5.18 0.87
CA LEU A 404 18.75 5.05 -0.27
C LEU A 404 19.54 6.33 -0.53
N HIS A 405 18.89 7.49 -0.42
CA HIS A 405 19.56 8.77 -0.52
C HIS A 405 20.61 8.95 0.58
N PHE A 406 20.24 8.68 1.83
CA PHE A 406 21.16 8.79 2.97
C PHE A 406 22.39 7.88 2.83
N VAL A 407 22.18 6.62 2.44
CA VAL A 407 23.27 5.64 2.27
C VAL A 407 24.21 6.05 1.13
N ARG A 408 23.70 6.62 0.05
CA ARG A 408 24.49 7.00 -1.12
C ARG A 408 25.21 8.35 -0.96
N TYR A 409 24.57 9.32 -0.32
CA TYR A 409 25.01 10.71 -0.35
C TYR A 409 25.23 11.32 1.04
N GLY A 410 24.83 10.64 2.11
CA GLY A 410 24.84 11.19 3.47
C GLY A 410 23.73 12.22 3.69
N GLY A 411 23.93 13.14 4.67
CA GLY A 411 22.95 14.21 4.94
C GLY A 411 21.92 13.80 5.98
N GLY A 412 22.35 13.56 7.23
CA GLY A 412 21.46 13.10 8.31
C GLY A 412 20.26 14.00 8.58
N GLN A 413 20.38 15.32 8.43
CA GLN A 413 19.25 16.24 8.59
C GLN A 413 18.19 16.03 7.51
N ALA A 414 18.60 15.92 6.23
CA ALA A 414 17.69 15.66 5.12
C ALA A 414 16.98 14.30 5.27
N PHE A 415 17.67 13.30 5.82
CA PHE A 415 17.08 12.00 6.14
C PHE A 415 16.00 12.11 7.22
N LEU A 416 16.29 12.82 8.32
CA LEU A 416 15.32 13.06 9.40
C LEU A 416 14.11 13.86 8.91
N ASP A 417 14.34 14.89 8.11
CA ASP A 417 13.27 15.71 7.54
C ASP A 417 12.36 14.88 6.62
N ALA A 418 12.92 13.97 5.82
CA ALA A 418 12.15 13.06 4.97
C ALA A 418 11.32 12.08 5.80
N ILE A 419 11.89 11.46 6.85
CA ILE A 419 11.16 10.55 7.74
C ILE A 419 10.02 11.24 8.47
N LEU A 420 10.25 12.45 8.98
CA LEU A 420 9.25 13.21 9.73
C LEU A 420 8.17 13.86 8.84
N SER A 421 8.31 13.78 7.51
CA SER A 421 7.30 14.29 6.56
C SER A 421 6.31 13.23 6.08
N ILE A 422 6.52 11.97 6.45
CA ILE A 422 5.72 10.83 6.01
C ILE A 422 4.63 10.50 7.03
#